data_b7bd280b89c4bc821282750a14864372
#
_entry.id   b7bd280b89c4bc821282750a14864372
#
_cell.length_a   1.000
_cell.length_b   1.000
_cell.length_c   1.000
_cell.angle_alpha   90.00
_cell.angle_beta   90.00
_cell.angle_gamma   90.00
#
_symmetry.space_group_name_H-M   'P 1'
#
loop_
_entity.id
_entity.type
_entity.pdbx_description
1 polymer ?
#
loop_
_entity_poly.entity_id
_entity_poly.type
_entity_poly.pdbx_seq_one_letter_code
_entity_poly.pdbx_strand_id
1 'polypeptide(L)'
;GNQRRDEIPSILTAHDIAVNEIIVYQTISLPQKIKVSYKAILFFSPSAVDSFFVKNSAEEGLVFFAIGQTTANTIRKYTSNKIILPDHPGKESLFEKMIEYFGG
;
A
#
# COMPACT_ATOMS: atom_id res chain seq x y z
N GLY A 1 -11.88 16.79 -8.44
CA GLY A 1 -10.91 16.32 -8.12
C GLY A 1 -10.69 15.50 -6.90
N ASN A 2 -11.52 15.60 -5.94
CA ASN A 2 -11.27 14.90 -4.69
C ASN A 2 -11.86 13.51 -4.67
N GLN A 3 -12.45 13.08 -5.74
CA GLN A 3 -12.95 11.73 -5.78
C GLN A 3 -11.85 10.72 -5.60
N ARG A 4 -10.67 11.07 -6.00
CA ARG A 4 -9.58 10.13 -5.93
C ARG A 4 -9.32 9.66 -4.51
N ARG A 5 -9.42 10.55 -3.56
CA ARG A 5 -9.23 10.17 -2.19
C ARG A 5 -10.32 9.24 -1.71
N ASP A 6 -11.51 9.47 -2.20
CA ASP A 6 -12.62 8.60 -1.84
C ASP A 6 -12.49 7.24 -2.47
N GLU A 7 -11.80 7.18 -3.60
CA GLU A 7 -11.65 5.90 -4.30
C GLU A 7 -10.77 4.93 -3.53
N ILE A 8 -9.81 5.44 -2.75
CA ILE A 8 -8.92 4.56 -2.04
C ILE A 8 -9.68 3.66 -1.07
N PRO A 9 -10.51 4.21 -0.18
CA PRO A 9 -11.30 3.33 0.68
C PRO A 9 -12.27 2.46 -0.10
N SER A 10 -12.79 2.98 -1.21
CA SER A 10 -13.74 2.21 -2.00
C SER A 10 -13.11 0.98 -2.62
N ILE A 11 -11.87 1.11 -3.08
CA ILE A 11 -11.18 -0.03 -3.67
C ILE A 11 -11.00 -1.13 -2.63
N LEU A 12 -10.60 -0.77 -1.44
CA LEU A 12 -10.42 -1.76 -0.39
C LEU A 12 -11.74 -2.33 0.08
N THR A 13 -12.76 -1.50 0.12
CA THR A 13 -14.08 -1.95 0.54
C THR A 13 -14.60 -3.04 -0.38
N ALA A 14 -14.28 -2.96 -1.66
CA ALA A 14 -14.75 -3.97 -2.61
C ALA A 14 -14.29 -5.36 -2.24
N HIS A 15 -13.19 -5.49 -1.51
CA HIS A 15 -12.68 -6.79 -1.12
C HIS A 15 -13.15 -7.24 0.25
N ASP A 16 -13.68 -6.34 1.02
CA ASP A 16 -14.36 -6.66 2.26
C ASP A 16 -13.53 -7.46 3.25
N ILE A 17 -12.22 -7.31 3.22
CA ILE A 17 -11.35 -8.04 4.13
C ILE A 17 -10.39 -7.05 4.75
N ALA A 18 -10.45 -6.94 6.07
CA ALA A 18 -9.54 -6.08 6.81
C ALA A 18 -9.47 -4.69 6.21
N VAL A 19 -10.57 -4.21 5.64
CA VAL A 19 -10.58 -2.97 4.90
C VAL A 19 -10.14 -1.80 5.77
N ASN A 20 -10.41 -1.87 7.05
CA ASN A 20 -10.03 -0.80 7.95
C ASN A 20 -8.54 -0.83 8.31
N GLU A 21 -7.83 -1.86 7.88
CA GLU A 21 -6.44 -2.06 8.27
C GLU A 21 -5.49 -1.97 7.09
N ILE A 22 -5.99 -1.70 5.91
CA ILE A 22 -5.17 -1.69 4.70
C ILE A 22 -5.37 -0.37 3.97
N ILE A 23 -4.27 0.24 3.61
CA ILE A 23 -4.26 1.52 2.91
C ILE A 23 -3.66 1.34 1.54
N VAL A 24 -4.30 1.87 0.52
CA VAL A 24 -3.72 1.98 -0.80
C VAL A 24 -3.15 3.38 -0.93
N TYR A 25 -1.84 3.49 -1.03
CA TYR A 25 -1.19 4.79 -1.09
C TYR A 25 -0.75 5.08 -2.52
N GLN A 26 -1.24 6.15 -3.06
CA GLN A 26 -0.92 6.57 -4.42
C GLN A 26 -0.29 7.95 -4.38
N THR A 27 0.57 8.19 -5.36
CA THR A 27 1.13 9.52 -5.53
C THR A 27 0.02 10.43 -6.00
N ILE A 28 -0.23 11.47 -5.23
CA ILE A 28 -1.16 12.50 -5.64
C ILE A 28 -0.33 13.74 -5.92
N SER A 29 -0.67 14.84 -5.38
CA SER A 29 0.14 16.03 -5.61
C SER A 29 1.11 16.25 -4.47
N LEU A 30 0.71 15.94 -3.26
CA LEU A 30 1.52 16.23 -2.09
C LEU A 30 1.56 15.03 -1.17
N PRO A 31 2.65 14.87 -0.43
CA PRO A 31 2.73 13.83 0.59
C PRO A 31 1.66 14.05 1.65
N GLN A 32 1.16 12.97 2.19
CA GLN A 32 0.10 13.05 3.19
C GLN A 32 0.43 12.15 4.37
N LYS A 33 0.11 12.64 5.54
CA LYS A 33 0.24 11.87 6.76
C LYS A 33 -0.97 10.96 6.92
N ILE A 34 -0.71 9.69 7.19
CA ILE A 34 -1.79 8.74 7.45
C ILE A 34 -2.18 8.86 8.91
N LYS A 35 -3.45 9.07 9.17
CA LYS A 35 -3.92 9.36 10.52
C LYS A 35 -4.71 8.24 11.16
N VAL A 36 -4.91 7.14 10.44
CA VAL A 36 -5.66 6.01 10.97
C VAL A 36 -4.72 4.84 11.17
N SER A 37 -5.11 3.92 12.03
CA SER A 37 -4.34 2.70 12.22
C SER A 37 -4.48 1.79 11.02
N TYR A 38 -3.39 1.11 10.66
CA TYR A 38 -3.42 0.20 9.53
C TYR A 38 -2.34 -0.84 9.71
N LYS A 39 -2.51 -1.98 9.06
CA LYS A 39 -1.57 -3.08 9.12
C LYS A 39 -0.77 -3.25 7.85
N ALA A 40 -1.23 -2.70 6.75
CA ALA A 40 -0.57 -2.88 5.48
C ALA A 40 -0.80 -1.67 4.60
N ILE A 41 0.16 -1.45 3.70
CA ILE A 41 0.04 -0.40 2.70
C ILE A 41 0.41 -1.00 1.35
N LEU A 42 -0.38 -0.68 0.33
CA LEU A 42 -0.13 -1.07 -1.04
C LEU A 42 0.44 0.11 -1.81
N PHE A 43 1.53 -0.12 -2.51
CA PHE A 43 2.16 0.90 -3.34
C PHE A 43 2.16 0.47 -4.79
N PHE A 44 1.78 1.39 -5.67
CA PHE A 44 1.75 1.12 -7.10
C PHE A 44 2.92 1.75 -7.86
N SER A 45 3.79 2.47 -7.18
CA SER A 45 4.92 3.10 -7.86
C SER A 45 5.98 3.49 -6.85
N PRO A 46 7.24 3.62 -7.33
CA PRO A 46 8.30 4.11 -6.45
C PRO A 46 8.03 5.52 -5.94
N SER A 47 7.42 6.37 -6.76
CA SER A 47 7.16 7.73 -6.31
C SER A 47 6.14 7.77 -5.20
N ALA A 48 5.20 6.83 -5.20
CA ALA A 48 4.25 6.75 -4.10
C ALA A 48 4.97 6.38 -2.80
N VAL A 49 5.97 5.50 -2.90
CA VAL A 49 6.76 5.13 -1.73
C VAL A 49 7.49 6.35 -1.18
N ASP A 50 8.17 7.08 -2.06
CA ASP A 50 8.90 8.26 -1.61
C ASP A 50 7.97 9.28 -0.96
N SER A 51 6.79 9.45 -1.56
CA SER A 51 5.82 10.40 -1.03
C SER A 51 5.35 10.00 0.37
N PHE A 52 5.10 8.70 0.56
CA PHE A 52 4.67 8.21 1.86
C PHE A 52 5.70 8.52 2.94
N PHE A 53 6.96 8.25 2.65
CA PHE A 53 7.99 8.38 3.67
C PHE A 53 8.42 9.81 3.93
N VAL A 54 7.86 10.77 3.20
CA VAL A 54 8.09 12.17 3.55
C VAL A 54 7.44 12.49 4.89
N LYS A 55 6.24 11.98 5.14
CA LYS A 55 5.49 12.32 6.35
C LYS A 55 5.12 11.13 7.20
N ASN A 56 5.51 9.94 6.83
CA ASN A 56 5.18 8.75 7.59
C ASN A 56 6.43 7.91 7.78
N SER A 57 6.35 7.00 8.72
CA SER A 57 7.43 6.05 8.94
C SER A 57 6.86 4.65 8.99
N ALA A 58 7.74 3.66 8.82
CA ALA A 58 7.31 2.27 8.84
C ALA A 58 7.30 1.79 10.28
N GLU A 59 6.11 1.63 10.82
CA GLU A 59 5.98 1.13 12.17
C GLU A 59 6.23 -0.36 12.20
N GLU A 60 6.64 -0.84 13.36
CA GLU A 60 6.94 -2.24 13.53
C GLU A 60 5.68 -3.07 13.25
N GLY A 61 5.85 -4.13 12.45
CA GLY A 61 4.73 -4.98 12.13
C GLY A 61 3.97 -4.59 10.89
N LEU A 62 4.23 -3.40 10.36
CA LEU A 62 3.57 -2.95 9.15
C LEU A 62 4.08 -3.74 7.94
N VAL A 63 3.16 -4.23 7.13
CA VAL A 63 3.49 -5.01 5.95
C VAL A 63 3.26 -4.16 4.71
N PHE A 64 4.19 -4.22 3.78
CA PHE A 64 4.09 -3.46 2.55
C PHE A 64 3.83 -4.39 1.38
N PHE A 65 2.92 -3.97 0.51
CA PHE A 65 2.65 -4.67 -0.74
C PHE A 65 3.11 -3.78 -1.88
N ALA A 66 3.98 -4.31 -2.72
CA ALA A 66 4.53 -3.55 -3.84
C ALA A 66 4.09 -4.19 -5.14
N ILE A 67 3.74 -3.34 -6.12
CA ILE A 67 3.24 -3.85 -7.39
C ILE A 67 4.32 -4.55 -8.19
N GLY A 68 5.59 -4.24 -7.93
CA GLY A 68 6.68 -4.87 -8.64
C GLY A 68 7.99 -4.67 -7.92
N GLN A 69 9.05 -5.23 -8.51
CA GLN A 69 10.35 -5.24 -7.86
C GLN A 69 10.92 -3.82 -7.70
N THR A 70 10.70 -2.96 -8.67
CA THR A 70 11.24 -1.61 -8.59
C THR A 70 10.64 -0.87 -7.39
N THR A 71 9.33 -1.01 -7.20
CA THR A 71 8.68 -0.40 -6.06
C THR A 71 9.18 -1.03 -4.76
N ALA A 72 9.34 -2.35 -4.75
CA ALA A 72 9.85 -3.03 -3.55
C ALA A 72 11.25 -2.53 -3.20
N ASN A 73 12.09 -2.35 -4.21
CA ASN A 73 13.44 -1.85 -3.96
C ASN A 73 13.41 -0.46 -3.32
N THR A 74 12.47 0.36 -3.75
CA THR A 74 12.34 1.69 -3.16
C THR A 74 11.90 1.60 -1.70
N ILE A 75 10.95 0.72 -1.40
CA ILE A 75 10.54 0.52 -0.01
C ILE A 75 11.72 0.10 0.84
N ARG A 76 12.57 -0.77 0.30
CA ARG A 76 13.69 -1.31 1.06
C ARG A 76 14.72 -0.26 1.43
N LYS A 77 14.73 0.86 0.73
CA LYS A 77 15.60 1.97 1.09
C LYS A 77 15.22 2.61 2.42
N TYR A 78 13.97 2.47 2.81
CA TYR A 78 13.44 3.14 4.00
C TYR A 78 13.25 2.22 5.17
N THR A 79 13.05 0.93 4.93
CA THR A 79 12.66 0.03 6.01
C THR A 79 13.03 -1.40 5.65
N SER A 80 13.21 -2.22 6.70
CA SER A 80 13.41 -3.65 6.53
C SER A 80 12.14 -4.44 6.81
N ASN A 81 11.01 -3.78 6.94
CA ASN A 81 9.75 -4.47 7.15
C ASN A 81 9.44 -5.43 6.00
N LYS A 82 8.50 -6.32 6.26
CA LYS A 82 8.13 -7.32 5.27
C LYS A 82 7.52 -6.67 4.04
N ILE A 83 7.94 -7.12 2.87
CA ILE A 83 7.42 -6.65 1.60
C ILE A 83 6.89 -7.86 0.84
N ILE A 84 5.68 -7.76 0.34
CA ILE A 84 5.03 -8.83 -0.41
C ILE A 84 4.82 -8.36 -1.84
N LEU A 85 5.20 -9.22 -2.79
CA LEU A 85 5.06 -8.95 -4.21
C LEU A 85 3.96 -9.84 -4.78
N PRO A 86 3.30 -9.39 -5.86
CA PRO A 86 2.32 -10.24 -6.50
C PRO A 86 2.98 -11.36 -7.28
N ASP A 87 2.21 -12.40 -7.58
CA ASP A 87 2.71 -13.51 -8.37
C ASP A 87 2.85 -13.14 -9.83
N HIS A 88 2.01 -12.22 -10.29
CA HIS A 88 2.01 -11.78 -11.68
C HIS A 88 1.93 -10.27 -11.72
N PRO A 89 2.34 -9.65 -12.83
CA PRO A 89 2.24 -8.19 -12.92
C PRO A 89 0.80 -7.72 -12.88
N GLY A 90 0.61 -6.53 -12.34
CA GLY A 90 -0.67 -5.88 -12.37
C GLY A 90 -1.33 -5.74 -11.03
N LYS A 91 -2.27 -4.80 -10.97
CA LYS A 91 -2.95 -4.49 -9.73
C LYS A 91 -3.80 -5.64 -9.24
N GLU A 92 -4.41 -6.38 -10.16
CA GLU A 92 -5.28 -7.47 -9.75
C GLU A 92 -4.52 -8.55 -9.01
N SER A 93 -3.33 -8.88 -9.49
CA SER A 93 -2.52 -9.87 -8.83
C SER A 93 -2.10 -9.38 -7.45
N LEU A 94 -1.83 -8.10 -7.34
CA LEU A 94 -1.47 -7.53 -6.05
C LEU A 94 -2.63 -7.59 -5.08
N PHE A 95 -3.83 -7.26 -5.53
CA PHE A 95 -5.01 -7.35 -4.67
C PHE A 95 -5.29 -8.79 -4.27
N GLU A 96 -5.11 -9.73 -5.18
CA GLU A 96 -5.28 -11.14 -4.85
C GLU A 96 -4.31 -11.57 -3.76
N LYS A 97 -3.07 -11.12 -3.88
CA LYS A 97 -2.07 -11.47 -2.90
C LYS A 97 -2.42 -10.88 -1.54
N MET A 98 -2.93 -9.67 -1.53
CA MET A 98 -3.35 -9.02 -0.29
C MET A 98 -4.51 -9.78 0.36
N ILE A 99 -5.50 -10.16 -0.44
CA ILE A 99 -6.64 -10.90 0.06
C ILE A 99 -6.17 -12.25 0.62
N GLU A 100 -5.28 -12.91 -0.10
CA GLU A 100 -4.75 -14.19 0.34
C GLU A 100 -4.03 -14.05 1.68
N TYR A 101 -3.25 -12.99 1.80
CA TYR A 101 -2.44 -12.80 2.99
C TYR A 101 -3.33 -12.58 4.23
N PHE A 102 -4.38 -11.80 4.09
CA PHE A 102 -5.22 -11.44 5.23
C PHE A 102 -6.47 -12.30 5.36
N GLY A 103 -6.95 -12.85 4.27
CA GLY A 103 -8.21 -13.56 4.29
C GLY A 103 -8.07 -15.05 4.38
N GLY A 104 -6.87 -15.53 4.13
CA GLY A 104 -6.65 -16.97 4.16
C GLY A 104 -6.48 -17.51 5.53
#